data_6b0a77af2a2820d67ab8f38f6571019c
#
_entry.id   6b0a77af2a2820d67ab8f38f6571019c
#
_cell.length_a   1.000
_cell.length_b   1.000
_cell.length_c   1.000
_cell.angle_alpha   90.00
_cell.angle_beta   90.00
_cell.angle_gamma   90.00
#
_symmetry.space_group_name_H-M   'P 1'
#
loop_
_entity.id
_entity.type
_entity.pdbx_description
1 polymer ?
#
loop_
_entity_poly.entity_id
_entity_poly.type
_entity_poly.pdbx_seq_one_letter_code
_entity_poly.pdbx_strand_id
1 'polypeptide(L)'
;MQDANLLNTSQAAQALGVSVDQVRRMINAGQIRSIQTHERSPHLIPTAEILRNTPIKPRSSRMSFDEYCELDGLNASLIKRLNKSLNHYLAAPLEQSASMAKGVAIHDSIELRLAGKSFAEKYVVAPNVDRRTKAGKEEYDKFVATETRTILKEEDYNDVILMTESIFKHPEFWRIVPDAEVEQVITWQENGIRAKARLDYSCEPIQTVVDLKSAQDASPYGFKKAITRYSYDIQANWYRRAYQSVTGHYPEFLFLVVENSEPYNCAVYKLSEELLHSAELKINNSLELYKAYLNGEIYSKGYHEDIMELS
;
A
#
# COMPACT_ATOMS: atom_id res chain seq x y z
N MET A 1 16.51 -4.76 -28.36
CA MET A 1 17.13 -3.80 -27.43
C MET A 1 16.44 -2.48 -27.71
N GLN A 2 15.50 -2.07 -26.85
CA GLN A 2 14.83 -0.77 -26.99
C GLN A 2 15.89 0.30 -26.70
N ASP A 3 15.98 1.30 -27.59
CA ASP A 3 16.82 2.48 -27.41
C ASP A 3 16.48 3.14 -26.07
N ALA A 4 17.33 2.92 -25.07
CA ALA A 4 17.24 3.65 -23.82
C ALA A 4 17.42 5.13 -24.17
N ASN A 5 16.40 5.95 -23.92
CA ASN A 5 16.51 7.40 -24.01
C ASN A 5 17.63 7.84 -23.05
N LEU A 6 18.79 8.14 -23.60
CA LEU A 6 19.97 8.56 -22.85
C LEU A 6 20.09 10.08 -22.93
N LEU A 7 20.30 10.71 -21.79
CA LEU A 7 20.50 12.15 -21.67
C LEU A 7 21.98 12.43 -21.38
N ASN A 8 22.52 13.51 -21.95
CA ASN A 8 23.81 14.04 -21.50
C ASN A 8 23.65 14.80 -20.16
N THR A 9 24.79 15.15 -19.55
CA THR A 9 24.78 15.84 -18.24
C THR A 9 24.04 17.18 -18.25
N SER A 10 24.03 17.91 -19.36
CA SER A 10 23.32 19.18 -19.50
C SER A 10 21.79 18.97 -19.58
N GLN A 11 21.35 17.99 -20.37
CA GLN A 11 19.95 17.60 -20.47
C GLN A 11 19.43 17.04 -19.13
N ALA A 12 20.25 16.23 -18.44
CA ALA A 12 19.94 15.73 -17.11
C ALA A 12 19.84 16.87 -16.09
N ALA A 13 20.72 17.84 -16.12
CA ALA A 13 20.69 19.01 -15.25
C ALA A 13 19.42 19.83 -15.44
N GLN A 14 19.01 20.05 -16.69
CA GLN A 14 17.76 20.73 -17.02
C GLN A 14 16.54 19.97 -16.51
N ALA A 15 16.50 18.65 -16.73
CA ALA A 15 15.39 17.79 -16.30
C ALA A 15 15.26 17.69 -14.76
N LEU A 16 16.38 17.71 -14.04
CA LEU A 16 16.44 17.69 -12.58
C LEU A 16 16.25 19.06 -11.92
N GLY A 17 16.34 20.16 -12.70
CA GLY A 17 16.28 21.52 -12.15
C GLY A 17 17.52 21.89 -11.33
N VAL A 18 18.70 21.32 -11.64
CA VAL A 18 19.96 21.53 -10.93
C VAL A 18 21.09 21.98 -11.88
N SER A 19 22.25 22.35 -11.35
CA SER A 19 23.42 22.67 -12.19
C SER A 19 24.10 21.42 -12.75
N VAL A 20 24.82 21.57 -13.89
CA VAL A 20 25.61 20.47 -14.48
C VAL A 20 26.65 19.94 -13.50
N ASP A 21 27.26 20.80 -12.71
CA ASP A 21 28.26 20.41 -11.70
C ASP A 21 27.59 19.61 -10.55
N GLN A 22 26.35 19.88 -10.25
CA GLN A 22 25.58 19.08 -9.29
C GLN A 22 25.29 17.71 -9.83
N VAL A 23 24.89 17.58 -11.11
CA VAL A 23 24.73 16.28 -11.77
C VAL A 23 26.02 15.47 -11.75
N ARG A 24 27.17 16.09 -12.05
CA ARG A 24 28.46 15.42 -11.97
C ARG A 24 28.80 14.94 -10.56
N ARG A 25 28.50 15.77 -9.53
CA ARG A 25 28.62 15.34 -8.13
C ARG A 25 27.73 14.16 -7.79
N MET A 26 26.48 14.16 -8.27
CA MET A 26 25.55 13.06 -8.07
C MET A 26 26.02 11.77 -8.75
N ILE A 27 26.62 11.86 -9.94
CA ILE A 27 27.24 10.71 -10.63
C ILE A 27 28.43 10.19 -9.82
N ASN A 28 29.33 11.07 -9.42
CA ASN A 28 30.53 10.69 -8.64
C ASN A 28 30.20 10.12 -7.26
N ALA A 29 29.07 10.55 -6.68
CA ALA A 29 28.54 10.03 -5.42
C ALA A 29 27.68 8.75 -5.61
N GLY A 30 27.53 8.22 -6.83
CA GLY A 30 26.72 7.04 -7.12
C GLY A 30 25.21 7.26 -7.03
N GLN A 31 24.75 8.50 -6.85
CA GLN A 31 23.33 8.84 -6.75
C GLN A 31 22.61 8.74 -8.11
N ILE A 32 23.35 9.00 -9.20
CA ILE A 32 22.86 8.85 -10.58
C ILE A 32 23.79 7.89 -11.31
N ARG A 33 23.23 6.84 -11.86
CA ARG A 33 23.99 5.92 -12.72
C ARG A 33 24.17 6.54 -14.10
N SER A 34 25.38 6.43 -14.63
CA SER A 34 25.69 6.87 -15.99
C SER A 34 26.48 5.80 -16.72
N ILE A 35 26.40 5.84 -18.05
CA ILE A 35 27.10 4.95 -18.95
C ILE A 35 28.23 5.78 -19.60
N GLN A 36 29.46 5.28 -19.57
CA GLN A 36 30.57 5.80 -20.33
C GLN A 36 31.16 4.69 -21.18
N THR A 37 31.48 4.97 -22.43
CA THR A 37 32.13 4.00 -23.33
C THR A 37 33.62 3.88 -23.04
N HIS A 38 34.24 4.93 -22.50
CA HIS A 38 35.62 4.97 -22.02
C HIS A 38 35.79 6.19 -21.09
N GLU A 39 36.86 6.24 -20.28
CA GLU A 39 37.11 7.28 -19.25
C GLU A 39 36.98 8.74 -19.68
N ARG A 40 37.20 9.05 -20.97
CA ARG A 40 37.08 10.42 -21.51
C ARG A 40 35.76 10.66 -22.28
N SER A 41 34.88 9.67 -22.39
CA SER A 41 33.62 9.88 -23.08
C SER A 41 32.60 10.62 -22.16
N PRO A 42 31.64 11.34 -22.74
CA PRO A 42 30.60 11.99 -21.97
C PRO A 42 29.78 10.95 -21.17
N HIS A 43 29.37 11.34 -19.98
CA HIS A 43 28.37 10.57 -19.23
C HIS A 43 27.04 10.60 -19.97
N LEU A 44 26.48 9.43 -20.25
CA LEU A 44 25.14 9.23 -20.76
C LEU A 44 24.27 8.68 -19.63
N ILE A 45 23.20 9.38 -19.31
CA ILE A 45 22.33 9.11 -18.16
C ILE A 45 21.00 8.56 -18.66
N PRO A 46 20.62 7.33 -18.28
CA PRO A 46 19.31 6.79 -18.63
C PRO A 46 18.19 7.72 -18.11
N THR A 47 17.18 7.97 -18.94
CA THR A 47 16.02 8.80 -18.56
C THR A 47 15.36 8.28 -17.28
N ALA A 48 15.36 6.96 -17.07
CA ALA A 48 14.85 6.34 -15.84
C ALA A 48 15.59 6.82 -14.56
N GLU A 49 16.90 7.08 -14.64
CA GLU A 49 17.68 7.66 -13.53
C GLU A 49 17.25 9.09 -13.23
N ILE A 50 16.94 9.86 -14.28
CA ILE A 50 16.42 11.24 -14.12
C ILE A 50 15.04 11.22 -13.47
N LEU A 51 14.14 10.40 -13.97
CA LEU A 51 12.79 10.26 -13.38
C LEU A 51 12.84 9.86 -11.91
N ARG A 52 13.78 8.95 -11.57
CA ARG A 52 13.98 8.49 -10.19
C ARG A 52 14.47 9.61 -9.26
N ASN A 53 15.34 10.49 -9.76
CA ASN A 53 15.98 11.56 -9.00
C ASN A 53 15.27 12.93 -9.14
N THR A 54 14.22 13.05 -9.98
CA THR A 54 13.44 14.28 -10.10
C THR A 54 12.64 14.49 -8.81
N PRO A 55 12.84 15.62 -8.10
CA PRO A 55 12.04 15.93 -6.92
C PRO A 55 10.55 15.98 -7.29
N ILE A 56 9.74 15.24 -6.56
CA ILE A 56 8.28 15.32 -6.68
C ILE A 56 7.73 16.13 -5.51
N LYS A 57 6.85 17.08 -5.81
CA LYS A 57 6.07 17.75 -4.77
C LYS A 57 5.05 16.75 -4.24
N PRO A 58 4.82 16.71 -2.92
CA PRO A 58 3.74 15.93 -2.36
C PRO A 58 2.41 16.26 -3.05
N ARG A 59 1.66 15.26 -3.40
CA ARG A 59 0.40 15.40 -4.12
C ARG A 59 -0.62 14.43 -3.56
N SER A 60 -1.82 14.94 -3.32
CA SER A 60 -3.02 14.17 -3.06
C SER A 60 -3.89 14.08 -4.31
N SER A 61 -4.48 12.94 -4.57
CA SER A 61 -5.37 12.71 -5.73
C SER A 61 -6.32 11.54 -5.46
N ARG A 62 -7.40 11.48 -6.24
CA ARG A 62 -8.23 10.28 -6.38
C ARG A 62 -7.85 9.57 -7.66
N MET A 63 -7.71 8.25 -7.59
CA MET A 63 -7.48 7.40 -8.76
C MET A 63 -7.93 5.97 -8.44
N SER A 64 -8.12 5.16 -9.47
CA SER A 64 -8.43 3.74 -9.31
C SER A 64 -7.27 2.98 -8.65
N PHE A 65 -7.57 1.78 -8.14
CA PHE A 65 -6.53 0.91 -7.58
C PHE A 65 -5.50 0.49 -8.61
N ASP A 66 -5.93 0.25 -9.86
CA ASP A 66 -5.03 -0.14 -10.96
C ASP A 66 -4.05 1.00 -11.28
N GLU A 67 -4.55 2.23 -11.43
CA GLU A 67 -3.70 3.42 -11.62
C GLU A 67 -2.73 3.61 -10.44
N TYR A 68 -3.19 3.40 -9.19
CA TYR A 68 -2.29 3.43 -8.02
C TYR A 68 -1.21 2.35 -8.10
N CYS A 69 -1.51 1.15 -8.57
CA CYS A 69 -0.53 0.09 -8.72
C CYS A 69 0.56 0.44 -9.73
N GLU A 70 0.21 1.15 -10.80
CA GLU A 70 1.16 1.58 -11.85
C GLU A 70 2.10 2.72 -11.40
N LEU A 71 1.75 3.46 -10.36
CA LEU A 71 2.63 4.50 -9.84
C LEU A 71 3.96 3.92 -9.35
N ASP A 72 5.05 4.58 -9.68
CA ASP A 72 6.36 4.29 -9.09
C ASP A 72 6.45 4.81 -7.64
N GLY A 73 7.11 4.05 -6.77
CA GLY A 73 7.36 4.43 -5.39
C GLY A 73 7.13 3.31 -4.38
N LEU A 74 7.82 3.42 -3.25
CA LEU A 74 7.62 2.53 -2.12
C LEU A 74 6.24 2.77 -1.48
N ASN A 75 5.56 1.69 -1.17
CA ASN A 75 4.33 1.70 -0.37
C ASN A 75 4.52 0.91 0.93
N ALA A 76 3.54 0.95 1.81
CA ALA A 76 3.60 0.24 3.08
C ALA A 76 3.91 -1.26 2.94
N SER A 77 3.37 -1.93 1.92
CA SER A 77 3.64 -3.35 1.66
C SER A 77 5.09 -3.62 1.28
N LEU A 78 5.69 -2.76 0.46
CA LEU A 78 7.10 -2.86 0.10
C LEU A 78 8.02 -2.55 1.28
N ILE A 79 7.68 -1.56 2.12
CA ILE A 79 8.40 -1.29 3.38
C ILE A 79 8.33 -2.48 4.34
N LYS A 80 7.16 -3.10 4.51
CA LYS A 80 7.01 -4.32 5.32
C LYS A 80 7.89 -5.48 4.81
N ARG A 81 8.05 -5.61 3.49
CA ARG A 81 8.94 -6.62 2.87
C ARG A 81 10.42 -6.27 3.09
N LEU A 82 10.81 -5.01 2.91
CA LEU A 82 12.17 -4.53 3.22
C LEU A 82 12.52 -4.73 4.69
N ASN A 83 11.58 -4.46 5.60
CA ASN A 83 11.77 -4.68 7.04
C ASN A 83 12.01 -6.16 7.39
N LYS A 84 11.50 -7.09 6.59
CA LYS A 84 11.86 -8.51 6.73
C LYS A 84 13.26 -8.79 6.20
N SER A 85 13.55 -8.45 4.97
CA SER A 85 14.88 -8.48 4.34
C SER A 85 14.82 -7.94 2.92
N LEU A 86 15.97 -7.59 2.34
CA LEU A 86 16.07 -7.24 0.93
C LEU A 86 15.60 -8.38 0.01
N ASN A 87 15.90 -9.64 0.36
CA ASN A 87 15.46 -10.80 -0.42
C ASN A 87 13.93 -10.92 -0.47
N HIS A 88 13.22 -10.56 0.62
CA HIS A 88 11.75 -10.50 0.61
C HIS A 88 11.23 -9.39 -0.29
N TYR A 89 11.91 -8.24 -0.32
CA TYR A 89 11.55 -7.15 -1.23
C TYR A 89 11.71 -7.56 -2.70
N LEU A 90 12.80 -8.23 -3.06
CA LEU A 90 13.12 -8.66 -4.42
C LEU A 90 12.28 -9.86 -4.89
N ALA A 91 11.72 -10.64 -3.98
CA ALA A 91 10.85 -11.77 -4.33
C ALA A 91 9.57 -11.30 -5.04
N ALA A 92 8.97 -12.17 -5.85
CA ALA A 92 7.67 -11.88 -6.47
C ALA A 92 6.58 -11.58 -5.42
N PRO A 93 5.60 -10.71 -5.72
CA PRO A 93 4.45 -10.51 -4.85
C PRO A 93 3.70 -11.84 -4.63
N LEU A 94 3.13 -12.00 -3.46
CA LEU A 94 2.22 -13.13 -3.19
C LEU A 94 0.92 -12.91 -3.99
N GLU A 95 0.35 -13.99 -4.49
CA GLU A 95 -0.97 -13.96 -5.12
C GLU A 95 -2.05 -13.51 -4.13
N GLN A 96 -3.10 -12.89 -4.66
CA GLN A 96 -4.23 -12.46 -3.84
C GLN A 96 -4.94 -13.68 -3.22
N SER A 97 -5.13 -13.66 -1.92
CA SER A 97 -5.89 -14.70 -1.21
C SER A 97 -7.38 -14.38 -1.18
N ALA A 98 -8.22 -15.40 -0.94
CA ALA A 98 -9.66 -15.21 -0.72
C ALA A 98 -9.97 -14.22 0.44
N SER A 99 -9.14 -14.19 1.46
CA SER A 99 -9.24 -13.22 2.56
C SER A 99 -9.04 -11.78 2.10
N MET A 100 -8.16 -11.54 1.12
CA MET A 100 -7.96 -10.21 0.53
C MET A 100 -9.18 -9.78 -0.30
N ALA A 101 -9.82 -10.72 -1.01
CA ALA A 101 -11.04 -10.42 -1.78
C ALA A 101 -12.20 -10.00 -0.87
N LYS A 102 -12.40 -10.68 0.28
CA LYS A 102 -13.40 -10.27 1.29
C LYS A 102 -13.07 -8.88 1.87
N GLY A 103 -11.77 -8.59 2.12
CA GLY A 103 -11.31 -7.26 2.55
C GLY A 103 -11.69 -6.16 1.55
N VAL A 104 -11.48 -6.36 0.25
CA VAL A 104 -11.90 -5.41 -0.80
C VAL A 104 -13.42 -5.23 -0.82
N ALA A 105 -14.16 -6.33 -0.72
CA ALA A 105 -15.63 -6.28 -0.75
C ALA A 105 -16.24 -5.48 0.42
N ILE A 106 -15.59 -5.44 1.59
CA ILE A 106 -16.06 -4.61 2.72
C ILE A 106 -15.87 -3.12 2.41
N HIS A 107 -14.72 -2.71 1.88
CA HIS A 107 -14.49 -1.32 1.47
C HIS A 107 -15.54 -0.87 0.47
N ASP A 108 -15.76 -1.67 -0.57
CA ASP A 108 -16.79 -1.41 -1.58
C ASP A 108 -18.21 -1.35 -0.99
N SER A 109 -18.54 -2.25 -0.04
CA SER A 109 -19.84 -2.28 0.61
C SER A 109 -20.12 -0.99 1.40
N ILE A 110 -19.13 -0.49 2.11
CA ILE A 110 -19.21 0.76 2.85
C ILE A 110 -19.39 1.93 1.89
N GLU A 111 -18.57 2.01 0.84
CA GLU A 111 -18.62 3.09 -0.14
C GLU A 111 -19.96 3.13 -0.87
N LEU A 112 -20.46 1.99 -1.34
CA LEU A 112 -21.77 1.88 -1.98
C LEU A 112 -22.88 2.35 -1.03
N ARG A 113 -22.87 1.90 0.22
CA ARG A 113 -23.88 2.27 1.19
C ARG A 113 -23.86 3.75 1.54
N LEU A 114 -22.67 4.37 1.67
CA LEU A 114 -22.53 5.82 1.86
C LEU A 114 -23.06 6.61 0.65
N ALA A 115 -22.91 6.05 -0.56
CA ALA A 115 -23.45 6.61 -1.79
C ALA A 115 -24.97 6.32 -1.99
N GLY A 116 -25.66 5.67 -1.04
CA GLY A 116 -27.05 5.28 -1.16
C GLY A 116 -27.31 4.15 -2.18
N LYS A 117 -26.27 3.38 -2.53
CA LYS A 117 -26.32 2.27 -3.48
C LYS A 117 -26.38 0.93 -2.78
N SER A 118 -26.88 -0.09 -3.48
CA SER A 118 -26.92 -1.46 -2.99
C SER A 118 -25.60 -2.18 -3.26
N PHE A 119 -25.15 -3.02 -2.34
CA PHE A 119 -24.02 -3.93 -2.53
C PHE A 119 -24.22 -4.85 -3.75
N ALA A 120 -25.47 -5.23 -4.02
CA ALA A 120 -25.87 -6.03 -5.19
C ALA A 120 -25.62 -5.34 -6.55
N GLU A 121 -25.33 -4.03 -6.59
CA GLU A 121 -24.97 -3.36 -7.85
C GLU A 121 -23.58 -3.78 -8.34
N LYS A 122 -22.66 -4.12 -7.43
CA LYS A 122 -21.27 -4.51 -7.76
C LYS A 122 -20.98 -5.99 -7.50
N TYR A 123 -21.72 -6.63 -6.60
CA TYR A 123 -21.47 -8.00 -6.16
C TYR A 123 -22.70 -8.88 -6.35
N VAL A 124 -22.48 -10.16 -6.63
CA VAL A 124 -23.53 -11.16 -6.81
C VAL A 124 -23.11 -12.49 -6.19
N VAL A 125 -24.10 -13.25 -5.71
CA VAL A 125 -23.87 -14.60 -5.21
C VAL A 125 -23.82 -15.57 -6.39
N ALA A 126 -22.83 -16.47 -6.37
CA ALA A 126 -22.76 -17.56 -7.34
C ALA A 126 -23.99 -18.47 -7.24
N PRO A 127 -24.56 -18.97 -8.36
CA PRO A 127 -25.70 -19.86 -8.30
C PRO A 127 -25.35 -21.16 -7.54
N ASN A 128 -26.27 -21.60 -6.69
CA ASN A 128 -26.10 -22.84 -5.92
C ASN A 128 -26.42 -24.06 -6.80
N VAL A 129 -25.46 -24.46 -7.63
CA VAL A 129 -25.59 -25.60 -8.54
C VAL A 129 -24.51 -26.65 -8.26
N ASP A 130 -24.85 -27.95 -8.45
CA ASP A 130 -23.86 -29.03 -8.30
C ASP A 130 -22.91 -29.08 -9.52
N ARG A 131 -21.78 -28.41 -9.41
CA ARG A 131 -20.74 -28.33 -10.44
C ARG A 131 -20.06 -29.66 -10.77
N ARG A 132 -20.36 -30.74 -10.05
CA ARG A 132 -19.89 -32.10 -10.39
C ARG A 132 -20.71 -32.72 -11.50
N THR A 133 -21.94 -32.26 -11.71
CA THR A 133 -22.80 -32.66 -12.83
C THR A 133 -22.49 -31.81 -14.08
N LYS A 134 -22.70 -32.43 -15.25
CA LYS A 134 -22.52 -31.70 -16.53
C LYS A 134 -23.46 -30.49 -16.62
N ALA A 135 -24.73 -30.68 -16.26
CA ALA A 135 -25.74 -29.64 -16.30
C ALA A 135 -25.41 -28.47 -15.35
N GLY A 136 -25.03 -28.76 -14.09
CA GLY A 136 -24.66 -27.73 -13.13
C GLY A 136 -23.36 -26.98 -13.50
N LYS A 137 -22.42 -27.67 -14.15
CA LYS A 137 -21.24 -27.01 -14.68
C LYS A 137 -21.60 -26.08 -15.82
N GLU A 138 -22.40 -26.50 -16.79
CA GLU A 138 -22.85 -25.68 -17.93
C GLU A 138 -23.65 -24.46 -17.44
N GLU A 139 -24.52 -24.61 -16.45
CA GLU A 139 -25.27 -23.52 -15.84
C GLU A 139 -24.35 -22.50 -15.17
N TYR A 140 -23.37 -22.97 -14.36
CA TYR A 140 -22.41 -22.11 -13.72
C TYR A 140 -21.52 -21.37 -14.72
N ASP A 141 -21.00 -22.05 -15.72
CA ASP A 141 -20.12 -21.46 -16.73
C ASP A 141 -20.88 -20.42 -17.58
N LYS A 142 -22.16 -20.67 -17.88
CA LYS A 142 -23.03 -19.69 -18.53
C LYS A 142 -23.27 -18.46 -17.67
N PHE A 143 -23.52 -18.64 -16.37
CA PHE A 143 -23.67 -17.53 -15.42
C PHE A 143 -22.40 -16.67 -15.37
N VAL A 144 -21.23 -17.28 -15.19
CA VAL A 144 -19.94 -16.58 -15.13
C VAL A 144 -19.65 -15.83 -16.43
N ALA A 145 -20.00 -16.42 -17.58
CA ALA A 145 -19.76 -15.80 -18.91
C ALA A 145 -20.63 -14.55 -19.17
N THR A 146 -21.77 -14.42 -18.47
CA THR A 146 -22.74 -13.31 -18.69
C THR A 146 -22.73 -12.30 -17.55
N GLU A 147 -22.21 -12.66 -16.38
CA GLU A 147 -22.19 -11.78 -15.22
C GLU A 147 -21.02 -10.79 -15.27
N THR A 148 -21.34 -9.52 -15.07
CA THR A 148 -20.35 -8.43 -15.08
C THR A 148 -19.95 -7.98 -13.67
N ARG A 149 -20.74 -8.36 -12.66
CA ARG A 149 -20.46 -8.06 -11.25
C ARG A 149 -19.44 -9.05 -10.69
N THR A 150 -18.81 -8.66 -9.61
CA THR A 150 -17.90 -9.57 -8.86
C THR A 150 -18.70 -10.69 -8.20
N ILE A 151 -18.36 -11.93 -8.53
CA ILE A 151 -19.05 -13.11 -8.01
C ILE A 151 -18.44 -13.50 -6.66
N LEU A 152 -19.28 -13.58 -5.62
CA LEU A 152 -18.90 -14.07 -4.30
C LEU A 152 -19.61 -15.39 -3.99
N LYS A 153 -19.03 -16.17 -3.07
CA LYS A 153 -19.78 -17.24 -2.41
C LYS A 153 -20.86 -16.62 -1.52
N GLU A 154 -21.97 -17.35 -1.33
CA GLU A 154 -23.08 -16.89 -0.50
C GLU A 154 -22.64 -16.54 0.93
N GLU A 155 -21.78 -17.35 1.54
CA GLU A 155 -21.20 -17.10 2.87
C GLU A 155 -20.44 -15.78 2.90
N ASP A 156 -19.49 -15.57 1.95
CA ASP A 156 -18.70 -14.34 1.89
C ASP A 156 -19.56 -13.10 1.63
N TYR A 157 -20.60 -13.22 0.79
CA TYR A 157 -21.55 -12.14 0.52
C TYR A 157 -22.30 -11.73 1.78
N ASN A 158 -22.83 -12.71 2.52
CA ASN A 158 -23.57 -12.48 3.75
C ASN A 158 -22.66 -11.93 4.85
N ASP A 159 -21.45 -12.46 5.00
CA ASP A 159 -20.46 -11.94 5.94
C ASP A 159 -20.17 -10.46 5.70
N VAL A 160 -19.93 -10.05 4.43
CA VAL A 160 -19.66 -8.66 4.09
C VAL A 160 -20.83 -7.74 4.48
N ILE A 161 -22.06 -8.17 4.26
CA ILE A 161 -23.25 -7.40 4.69
C ILE A 161 -23.27 -7.22 6.20
N LEU A 162 -23.08 -8.31 6.97
CA LEU A 162 -23.14 -8.29 8.43
C LEU A 162 -21.97 -7.48 9.04
N MET A 163 -20.78 -7.61 8.46
CA MET A 163 -19.61 -6.79 8.83
C MET A 163 -19.89 -5.30 8.59
N THR A 164 -20.45 -4.96 7.42
CA THR A 164 -20.81 -3.57 7.09
C THR A 164 -21.84 -3.03 8.07
N GLU A 165 -22.86 -3.82 8.42
CA GLU A 165 -23.83 -3.41 9.43
C GLU A 165 -23.21 -3.17 10.81
N SER A 166 -22.26 -4.01 11.22
CA SER A 166 -21.55 -3.83 12.48
C SER A 166 -20.73 -2.54 12.49
N ILE A 167 -20.03 -2.24 11.40
CA ILE A 167 -19.28 -0.99 11.24
C ILE A 167 -20.20 0.23 11.32
N PHE A 168 -21.34 0.20 10.64
CA PHE A 168 -22.31 1.30 10.66
C PHE A 168 -23.02 1.50 12.02
N LYS A 169 -22.98 0.52 12.90
CA LYS A 169 -23.46 0.64 14.29
C LYS A 169 -22.42 1.28 15.22
N HIS A 170 -21.14 1.33 14.79
CA HIS A 170 -20.06 1.85 15.64
C HIS A 170 -20.06 3.39 15.64
N PRO A 171 -20.11 4.07 16.82
CA PRO A 171 -20.23 5.53 16.90
C PRO A 171 -19.04 6.26 16.30
N GLU A 172 -17.82 5.75 16.45
CA GLU A 172 -16.62 6.37 15.90
C GLU A 172 -16.62 6.40 14.36
N PHE A 173 -17.28 5.44 13.70
CA PHE A 173 -17.44 5.46 12.25
C PHE A 173 -18.13 6.76 11.80
N TRP A 174 -19.23 7.13 12.46
CA TRP A 174 -20.01 8.33 12.12
C TRP A 174 -19.34 9.64 12.54
N ARG A 175 -18.39 9.59 13.47
CA ARG A 175 -17.60 10.75 13.85
C ARG A 175 -16.58 11.13 12.75
N ILE A 176 -16.11 10.15 11.97
CA ILE A 176 -14.97 10.31 11.08
C ILE A 176 -15.37 10.27 9.61
N VAL A 177 -16.10 9.25 9.21
CA VAL A 177 -16.27 8.89 7.79
C VAL A 177 -17.11 9.87 6.98
N PRO A 178 -18.17 10.51 7.50
CA PRO A 178 -18.97 11.44 6.71
C PRO A 178 -18.19 12.60 6.07
N ASP A 179 -17.14 13.06 6.76
CA ASP A 179 -16.31 14.19 6.31
C ASP A 179 -14.93 13.72 5.80
N ALA A 180 -14.74 12.41 5.62
CA ALA A 180 -13.47 11.84 5.18
C ALA A 180 -13.36 11.76 3.65
N GLU A 181 -12.17 12.02 3.13
CA GLU A 181 -11.80 11.56 1.79
C GLU A 181 -11.58 10.06 1.82
N VAL A 182 -12.21 9.34 0.88
CA VAL A 182 -12.12 7.89 0.75
C VAL A 182 -11.06 7.54 -0.28
N GLU A 183 -10.22 6.54 0.02
CA GLU A 183 -9.21 6.00 -0.89
C GLU A 183 -8.26 7.07 -1.46
N GLN A 184 -7.92 8.02 -0.61
CA GLN A 184 -7.03 9.12 -0.97
C GLN A 184 -5.63 8.59 -1.30
N VAL A 185 -5.17 8.82 -2.52
CA VAL A 185 -3.81 8.50 -2.95
C VAL A 185 -2.89 9.69 -2.71
N ILE A 186 -1.81 9.45 -1.99
CA ILE A 186 -0.75 10.42 -1.73
C ILE A 186 0.56 9.91 -2.30
N THR A 187 1.25 10.77 -3.05
CA THR A 187 2.62 10.55 -3.52
C THR A 187 3.54 11.63 -2.98
N TRP A 188 4.71 11.23 -2.49
CA TRP A 188 5.70 12.17 -1.96
C TRP A 188 7.11 11.65 -2.16
N GLN A 189 8.08 12.38 -1.65
CA GLN A 189 9.46 11.96 -1.63
C GLN A 189 9.91 11.79 -0.18
N GLU A 190 10.29 10.57 0.17
CA GLU A 190 10.77 10.19 1.49
C GLU A 190 12.28 10.02 1.44
N ASN A 191 13.03 10.97 2.03
CA ASN A 191 14.49 10.93 2.02
C ASN A 191 15.11 10.71 0.62
N GLY A 192 14.55 11.33 -0.42
CA GLY A 192 14.98 11.18 -1.80
C GLY A 192 14.44 9.97 -2.54
N ILE A 193 13.63 9.11 -1.88
CA ILE A 193 12.98 7.94 -2.47
C ILE A 193 11.54 8.29 -2.81
N ARG A 194 11.05 7.89 -3.97
CA ARG A 194 9.63 8.01 -4.29
C ARG A 194 8.80 7.12 -3.39
N ALA A 195 7.75 7.69 -2.86
CA ALA A 195 6.84 7.07 -1.91
C ALA A 195 5.40 7.26 -2.33
N LYS A 196 4.55 6.28 -2.01
CA LYS A 196 3.12 6.34 -2.26
C LYS A 196 2.33 5.66 -1.14
N ALA A 197 1.13 6.16 -0.90
CA ALA A 197 0.15 5.56 0.00
C ALA A 197 -1.25 5.72 -0.59
N ARG A 198 -2.15 4.82 -0.20
CA ARG A 198 -3.59 4.92 -0.44
C ARG A 198 -4.27 4.75 0.89
N LEU A 199 -4.83 5.85 1.39
CA LEU A 199 -5.46 5.92 2.70
C LEU A 199 -6.93 5.51 2.55
N ASP A 200 -7.43 4.61 3.39
CA ASP A 200 -8.81 4.18 3.31
C ASP A 200 -9.77 5.35 3.59
N TYR A 201 -9.53 6.05 4.69
CA TYR A 201 -10.27 7.27 5.06
C TYR A 201 -9.31 8.30 5.65
N SER A 202 -9.40 9.55 5.21
CA SER A 202 -8.66 10.67 5.79
C SER A 202 -9.60 11.84 6.04
N CYS A 203 -9.69 12.29 7.27
CA CYS A 203 -10.55 13.37 7.71
C CYS A 203 -9.72 14.57 8.15
N GLU A 204 -9.58 15.57 7.27
CA GLU A 204 -8.76 16.76 7.52
C GLU A 204 -9.30 17.61 8.68
N PRO A 205 -10.62 17.87 8.82
CA PRO A 205 -11.14 18.68 9.92
C PRO A 205 -10.74 18.22 11.32
N ILE A 206 -10.55 16.93 11.52
CA ILE A 206 -10.15 16.35 12.81
C ILE A 206 -8.75 15.72 12.76
N GLN A 207 -8.01 15.93 11.67
CA GLN A 207 -6.65 15.43 11.46
C GLN A 207 -6.50 13.94 11.77
N THR A 208 -7.40 13.13 11.24
CA THR A 208 -7.48 11.69 11.52
C THR A 208 -7.40 10.87 10.24
N VAL A 209 -6.61 9.81 10.27
CA VAL A 209 -6.57 8.78 9.23
C VAL A 209 -7.09 7.49 9.83
N VAL A 210 -8.00 6.82 9.12
CA VAL A 210 -8.55 5.52 9.54
C VAL A 210 -8.21 4.47 8.49
N ASP A 211 -7.79 3.33 8.95
CA ASP A 211 -7.50 2.15 8.14
C ASP A 211 -8.43 1.01 8.57
N LEU A 212 -9.23 0.52 7.63
CA LEU A 212 -10.20 -0.55 7.87
C LEU A 212 -9.52 -1.92 7.81
N LYS A 213 -9.77 -2.74 8.81
CA LYS A 213 -9.24 -4.11 8.88
C LYS A 213 -10.33 -5.13 9.16
N SER A 214 -10.35 -6.20 8.38
CA SER A 214 -11.04 -7.42 8.77
C SER A 214 -10.10 -8.33 9.55
N ALA A 215 -10.56 -8.92 10.64
CA ALA A 215 -9.77 -9.78 11.51
C ALA A 215 -10.58 -11.03 11.93
N GLN A 216 -9.89 -12.11 12.28
CA GLN A 216 -10.53 -13.28 12.90
C GLN A 216 -10.98 -12.99 14.34
N ASP A 217 -10.24 -12.11 15.01
CA ASP A 217 -10.43 -11.74 16.40
C ASP A 217 -10.15 -10.23 16.52
N ALA A 218 -11.21 -9.45 16.67
CA ALA A 218 -11.12 -8.00 16.84
C ALA A 218 -10.92 -7.60 18.30
N SER A 219 -10.77 -8.54 19.25
CA SER A 219 -10.46 -8.21 20.64
C SER A 219 -9.10 -7.49 20.75
N PRO A 220 -8.85 -6.73 21.84
CA PRO A 220 -7.55 -6.08 22.08
C PRO A 220 -6.36 -7.06 21.99
N TYR A 221 -6.53 -8.28 22.48
CA TYR A 221 -5.50 -9.32 22.43
C TYR A 221 -5.28 -9.87 21.04
N GLY A 222 -6.37 -10.21 20.32
CA GLY A 222 -6.30 -10.73 18.96
C GLY A 222 -5.72 -9.72 18.00
N PHE A 223 -6.19 -8.47 18.05
CA PHE A 223 -5.71 -7.42 17.16
C PHE A 223 -4.27 -7.01 17.45
N LYS A 224 -3.83 -7.01 18.73
CA LYS A 224 -2.41 -6.80 19.07
C LYS A 224 -1.50 -7.84 18.42
N LYS A 225 -1.90 -9.11 18.37
CA LYS A 225 -1.16 -10.15 17.62
C LYS A 225 -1.15 -9.88 16.11
N ALA A 226 -2.28 -9.42 15.56
CA ALA A 226 -2.38 -9.09 14.16
C ALA A 226 -1.46 -7.90 13.79
N ILE A 227 -1.35 -6.87 14.63
CA ILE A 227 -0.43 -5.75 14.45
C ILE A 227 1.00 -6.27 14.26
N THR A 228 1.46 -7.13 15.14
CA THR A 228 2.81 -7.71 15.06
C THR A 228 2.97 -8.63 13.84
N ARG A 229 2.01 -9.54 13.63
CA ARG A 229 2.07 -10.53 12.54
C ARG A 229 2.11 -9.91 11.15
N TYR A 230 1.32 -8.84 10.94
CA TYR A 230 1.16 -8.21 9.63
C TYR A 230 1.88 -6.86 9.51
N SER A 231 2.65 -6.49 10.54
CA SER A 231 3.38 -5.22 10.61
C SER A 231 2.45 -4.02 10.33
N TYR A 232 1.31 -3.98 11.00
CA TYR A 232 0.36 -2.87 10.87
C TYR A 232 0.89 -1.57 11.49
N ASP A 233 1.82 -1.65 12.42
CA ASP A 233 2.58 -0.54 12.97
C ASP A 233 3.35 0.22 11.87
N ILE A 234 4.03 -0.51 10.97
CA ILE A 234 4.71 0.08 9.81
C ILE A 234 3.69 0.78 8.89
N GLN A 235 2.55 0.15 8.61
CA GLN A 235 1.52 0.73 7.74
C GLN A 235 0.96 2.02 8.34
N ALA A 236 0.61 2.00 9.62
CA ALA A 236 0.10 3.17 10.33
C ALA A 236 1.07 4.35 10.24
N ASN A 237 2.35 4.13 10.52
CA ASN A 237 3.32 5.21 10.50
C ASN A 237 3.65 5.68 9.08
N TRP A 238 3.66 4.77 8.08
CA TRP A 238 3.82 5.13 6.67
C TRP A 238 2.67 6.02 6.18
N TYR A 239 1.44 5.72 6.57
CA TYR A 239 0.26 6.52 6.21
C TYR A 239 0.25 7.86 6.94
N ARG A 240 0.73 7.92 8.19
CA ARG A 240 0.94 9.19 8.92
C ARG A 240 1.96 10.09 8.23
N ARG A 241 3.08 9.54 7.73
CA ARG A 241 4.07 10.28 6.93
C ARG A 241 3.48 10.78 5.61
N ALA A 242 2.70 9.95 4.91
CA ALA A 242 2.02 10.34 3.70
C ALA A 242 1.10 11.55 3.95
N TYR A 243 0.23 11.47 4.95
CA TYR A 243 -0.67 12.55 5.33
C TYR A 243 0.10 13.83 5.71
N GLN A 244 1.15 13.68 6.55
CA GLN A 244 2.00 14.81 6.94
C GLN A 244 2.63 15.50 5.72
N SER A 245 3.03 14.76 4.71
CA SER A 245 3.70 15.31 3.52
C SER A 245 2.84 16.32 2.76
N VAL A 246 1.52 16.20 2.80
CA VAL A 246 0.56 17.08 2.10
C VAL A 246 -0.08 18.11 3.00
N THR A 247 -0.24 17.83 4.31
CA THR A 247 -0.93 18.72 5.26
C THR A 247 0.04 19.47 6.18
N GLY A 248 1.27 19.00 6.33
CA GLY A 248 2.25 19.51 7.29
C GLY A 248 2.08 19.02 8.72
N HIS A 249 1.04 18.23 9.02
CA HIS A 249 0.70 17.76 10.36
C HIS A 249 0.62 16.24 10.43
N TYR A 250 1.10 15.63 11.51
CA TYR A 250 0.87 14.21 11.77
C TYR A 250 -0.58 13.98 12.21
N PRO A 251 -1.31 13.08 11.57
CA PRO A 251 -2.68 12.76 11.96
C PRO A 251 -2.71 11.84 13.19
N GLU A 252 -3.82 11.82 13.91
CA GLU A 252 -4.21 10.64 14.67
C GLU A 252 -4.45 9.49 13.69
N PHE A 253 -3.96 8.29 14.02
CA PHE A 253 -4.16 7.11 13.19
C PHE A 253 -4.97 6.07 13.93
N LEU A 254 -6.06 5.64 13.34
CA LEU A 254 -6.99 4.68 13.92
C LEU A 254 -7.14 3.45 13.02
N PHE A 255 -7.19 2.29 13.63
CA PHE A 255 -7.66 1.08 12.99
C PHE A 255 -9.14 0.87 13.33
N LEU A 256 -9.99 0.79 12.32
CA LEU A 256 -11.37 0.34 12.43
C LEU A 256 -11.37 -1.16 12.11
N VAL A 257 -11.59 -1.99 13.12
CA VAL A 257 -11.41 -3.44 13.02
C VAL A 257 -12.75 -4.13 13.16
N VAL A 258 -13.09 -5.01 12.23
CA VAL A 258 -14.31 -5.82 12.27
C VAL A 258 -13.98 -7.31 12.15
N GLU A 259 -14.64 -8.14 12.95
CA GLU A 259 -14.53 -9.60 12.83
C GLU A 259 -15.12 -10.08 11.51
N ASN A 260 -14.45 -11.04 10.86
CA ASN A 260 -14.82 -11.58 9.55
C ASN A 260 -15.73 -12.82 9.65
N SER A 261 -16.25 -13.09 10.84
CA SER A 261 -17.21 -14.14 11.18
C SER A 261 -18.05 -13.73 12.37
N GLU A 262 -19.14 -14.44 12.62
CA GLU A 262 -20.01 -14.21 13.79
C GLU A 262 -19.19 -14.20 15.10
N PRO A 263 -19.39 -13.21 15.99
CA PRO A 263 -20.50 -12.24 16.03
C PRO A 263 -20.25 -10.91 15.32
N TYR A 264 -19.22 -10.78 14.46
CA TYR A 264 -18.85 -9.59 13.69
C TYR A 264 -18.62 -8.34 14.55
N ASN A 265 -18.01 -8.52 15.71
CA ASN A 265 -17.69 -7.40 16.59
C ASN A 265 -16.81 -6.38 15.89
N CYS A 266 -17.09 -5.10 16.14
CA CYS A 266 -16.32 -3.99 15.61
C CYS A 266 -15.66 -3.21 16.75
N ALA A 267 -14.41 -2.82 16.59
CA ALA A 267 -13.65 -2.06 17.57
C ALA A 267 -12.74 -1.03 16.87
N VAL A 268 -12.39 0.04 17.56
CA VAL A 268 -11.45 1.06 17.09
C VAL A 268 -10.23 1.09 17.97
N TYR A 269 -9.05 1.08 17.37
CA TYR A 269 -7.77 1.04 18.07
C TYR A 269 -6.82 2.13 17.55
N LYS A 270 -6.04 2.67 18.46
CA LYS A 270 -4.84 3.46 18.15
C LYS A 270 -3.59 2.78 18.69
N LEU A 271 -2.47 3.06 18.04
CA LEU A 271 -1.18 2.58 18.51
C LEU A 271 -0.66 3.48 19.65
N SER A 272 0.08 2.88 20.59
CA SER A 272 0.83 3.66 21.58
C SER A 272 2.01 4.38 20.94
N GLU A 273 2.52 5.41 21.60
CA GLU A 273 3.69 6.16 21.11
C GLU A 273 4.92 5.26 21.00
N GLU A 274 5.08 4.25 21.88
CA GLU A 274 6.17 3.28 21.80
C GLU A 274 6.10 2.43 20.53
N LEU A 275 4.90 1.98 20.14
CA LEU A 275 4.71 1.22 18.91
C LEU A 275 4.95 2.10 17.67
N LEU A 276 4.50 3.36 17.69
CA LEU A 276 4.75 4.32 16.62
C LEU A 276 6.24 4.63 16.49
N HIS A 277 6.94 4.81 17.61
CA HIS A 277 8.39 5.02 17.60
C HIS A 277 9.15 3.79 17.09
N SER A 278 8.76 2.59 17.52
CA SER A 278 9.34 1.35 16.99
C SER A 278 9.13 1.21 15.48
N ALA A 279 7.93 1.54 14.98
CA ALA A 279 7.64 1.53 13.56
C ALA A 279 8.47 2.55 12.78
N GLU A 280 8.72 3.73 13.36
CA GLU A 280 9.58 4.76 12.81
C GLU A 280 11.00 4.22 12.54
N LEU A 281 11.58 3.55 13.51
CA LEU A 281 12.90 2.94 13.38
C LEU A 281 12.92 1.85 12.31
N LYS A 282 11.89 0.99 12.25
CA LYS A 282 11.75 -0.07 11.23
C LYS A 282 11.68 0.53 9.82
N ILE A 283 10.93 1.62 9.64
CA ILE A 283 10.80 2.30 8.36
C ILE A 283 12.14 2.91 7.96
N ASN A 284 12.79 3.63 8.86
CA ASN A 284 14.08 4.29 8.57
C ASN A 284 15.15 3.26 8.18
N ASN A 285 15.27 2.16 8.93
CA ASN A 285 16.18 1.06 8.59
C ASN A 285 15.86 0.45 7.21
N SER A 286 14.57 0.29 6.89
CA SER A 286 14.14 -0.22 5.57
C SER A 286 14.52 0.73 4.43
N LEU A 287 14.39 2.04 4.65
CA LEU A 287 14.77 3.06 3.67
C LEU A 287 16.29 3.09 3.45
N GLU A 288 17.09 2.98 4.51
CA GLU A 288 18.55 2.91 4.38
C GLU A 288 19.00 1.62 3.65
N LEU A 289 18.40 0.47 3.96
CA LEU A 289 18.62 -0.79 3.24
C LEU A 289 18.27 -0.64 1.75
N TYR A 290 17.16 0.03 1.43
CA TYR A 290 16.75 0.27 0.05
C TYR A 290 17.71 1.22 -0.68
N LYS A 291 18.20 2.27 -0.02
CA LYS A 291 19.22 3.16 -0.59
C LYS A 291 20.51 2.43 -0.91
N ALA A 292 21.02 1.61 0.02
CA ALA A 292 22.21 0.81 -0.20
C ALA A 292 22.05 -0.14 -1.41
N TYR A 293 20.86 -0.72 -1.58
CA TYR A 293 20.52 -1.51 -2.77
C TYR A 293 20.51 -0.67 -4.05
N LEU A 294 19.87 0.51 -4.04
CA LEU A 294 19.83 1.41 -5.19
C LEU A 294 21.23 1.91 -5.60
N ASN A 295 22.10 2.12 -4.63
CA ASN A 295 23.49 2.54 -4.86
C ASN A 295 24.38 1.39 -5.36
N GLY A 296 23.88 0.14 -5.37
CA GLY A 296 24.66 -1.04 -5.74
C GLY A 296 25.68 -1.47 -4.69
N GLU A 297 25.53 -1.02 -3.44
CA GLU A 297 26.38 -1.41 -2.32
C GLU A 297 26.04 -2.83 -1.84
N ILE A 298 24.78 -3.23 -2.01
CA ILE A 298 24.25 -4.57 -1.70
C ILE A 298 23.36 -5.07 -2.81
N TYR A 299 23.35 -6.38 -3.09
CA TYR A 299 22.51 -7.01 -4.11
C TYR A 299 21.53 -8.04 -3.53
N SER A 300 21.84 -8.56 -2.35
CA SER A 300 21.04 -9.55 -1.63
C SER A 300 21.36 -9.42 -0.14
N LYS A 301 20.32 -9.50 0.69
CA LYS A 301 20.47 -9.58 2.14
C LYS A 301 19.26 -10.33 2.71
N GLY A 302 19.54 -11.49 3.29
CA GLY A 302 18.58 -12.32 4.03
C GLY A 302 18.46 -11.89 5.48
N TYR A 303 18.28 -12.88 6.35
CA TYR A 303 18.36 -12.70 7.80
C TYR A 303 19.83 -12.62 8.24
N HIS A 304 20.17 -13.18 9.36
CA HIS A 304 21.55 -13.25 9.86
C HIS A 304 22.28 -14.49 9.33
N GLU A 305 23.59 -14.37 9.13
CA GLU A 305 24.44 -15.49 8.77
C GLU A 305 24.90 -16.27 10.02
N ASP A 306 24.90 -15.60 11.18
CA ASP A 306 25.29 -16.15 12.46
C ASP A 306 24.13 -16.85 13.19
N ILE A 307 24.47 -17.73 14.13
CA ILE A 307 23.51 -18.36 15.02
C ILE A 307 22.98 -17.31 15.99
N MET A 308 21.64 -17.15 16.03
CA MET A 308 20.96 -16.22 16.92
C MET A 308 20.22 -16.97 18.01
N GLU A 309 20.34 -16.53 19.26
CA GLU A 309 19.52 -17.00 20.36
C GLU A 309 18.17 -16.25 20.36
N LEU A 310 17.08 -17.01 20.42
CA LEU A 310 15.73 -16.48 20.50
C LEU A 310 15.28 -16.47 21.96
N SER A 311 14.89 -15.32 22.48
CA SER A 311 14.34 -15.13 23.82
C SER A 311 12.84 -14.91 23.81
#